data_282b9f854afa26fd9685e64ba4f61c36
#
_entry.id   282b9f854afa26fd9685e64ba4f61c36
#
_cell.length_a   1.000
_cell.length_b   1.000
_cell.length_c   1.000
_cell.angle_alpha   90.00
_cell.angle_beta   90.00
_cell.angle_gamma   90.00
#
_symmetry.space_group_name_H-M   'P 1'
#
loop_
_entity.id
_entity.type
_entity.pdbx_description
1 polymer ?
#
loop_
_entity_poly.entity_id
_entity_poly.type
_entity_poly.pdbx_seq_one_letter_code
_entity_poly.pdbx_strand_id
1 'polypeptide(L)'
;NDPSVWDFQRTALLAGPATLGVIAQALLLIIPLRRAGVRLRLDFHFRGTGLRRASKIAGWVFATLVVGQVGYLSTSNIAAAANAWSAQTGVFAASTAALGITFTVYMLPQSIVSVSIATALFTKIASAAADGNQTSMVRNYQIGVRSSLLLTMWMAAILGAAAIPVFQILGPSNAISEMVAYANALVIILPGLAGAVVIIFSQRVFYSMEDGRPVFYTVLWPTLGQVVLGWTLMMFLPPVYWLFGALFAETVSRIVQGVLSTYFVRARLPQANPWVVIGDMVKYGAIAVGAGLLGMGALHFVGAFDTSNTVTGAIWGGFWRAVLVAVVVSVGYFALIATIDRQNFQTALGMLGSRIPYFRRFASEETASGDGEGFTDNG
;
A
#
# COMPACT_ATOMS: atom_id res chain seq x y z
N ASN A 1 31.39 -9.27 -8.77
CA ASN A 1 30.32 -9.30 -9.79
C ASN A 1 30.95 -8.97 -11.15
N ASP A 2 31.36 -10.00 -11.86
CA ASP A 2 31.94 -9.86 -13.20
C ASP A 2 30.77 -9.86 -14.22
N PRO A 3 30.56 -8.77 -14.99
CA PRO A 3 29.53 -8.71 -16.03
C PRO A 3 29.70 -9.74 -17.13
N SER A 4 30.94 -10.23 -17.36
CA SER A 4 31.27 -11.24 -18.39
C SER A 4 30.66 -12.62 -18.10
N VAL A 5 30.20 -12.87 -16.87
CA VAL A 5 29.52 -14.11 -16.45
C VAL A 5 28.10 -14.21 -17.05
N TRP A 6 27.53 -13.08 -17.50
CA TRP A 6 26.17 -13.04 -18.07
C TRP A 6 26.20 -13.31 -19.58
N ASP A 7 26.27 -14.57 -19.94
CA ASP A 7 26.12 -15.04 -21.31
C ASP A 7 24.64 -15.03 -21.74
N PHE A 8 24.40 -14.98 -23.08
CA PHE A 8 23.06 -15.00 -23.65
C PHE A 8 22.20 -16.15 -23.11
N GLN A 9 22.78 -17.33 -22.88
CA GLN A 9 22.06 -18.49 -22.34
C GLN A 9 21.55 -18.23 -20.91
N ARG A 10 22.36 -17.64 -20.04
CA ARG A 10 21.97 -17.32 -18.66
C ARG A 10 20.92 -16.19 -18.60
N THR A 11 21.09 -15.20 -19.44
CA THR A 11 20.10 -14.13 -19.59
C THR A 11 18.78 -14.66 -20.13
N ALA A 12 18.79 -15.54 -21.12
CA ALA A 12 17.59 -16.17 -21.67
C ALA A 12 16.89 -17.09 -20.65
N LEU A 13 17.65 -17.83 -19.83
CA LEU A 13 17.10 -18.67 -18.75
C LEU A 13 16.44 -17.82 -17.64
N LEU A 14 16.93 -16.63 -17.38
CA LEU A 14 16.34 -15.75 -16.36
C LEU A 14 15.13 -14.95 -16.89
N ALA A 15 15.28 -14.34 -18.07
CA ALA A 15 14.25 -13.47 -18.65
C ALA A 15 13.19 -14.26 -19.45
N GLY A 16 13.56 -15.40 -20.02
CA GLY A 16 12.67 -16.24 -20.85
C GLY A 16 11.43 -16.71 -20.12
N PRO A 17 11.54 -17.37 -18.97
CA PRO A 17 10.37 -17.83 -18.21
C PRO A 17 9.44 -16.69 -17.77
N ALA A 18 9.98 -15.52 -17.40
CA ALA A 18 9.18 -14.35 -17.07
C ALA A 18 8.39 -13.85 -18.28
N THR A 19 9.02 -13.74 -19.44
CA THR A 19 8.38 -13.33 -20.70
C THR A 19 7.32 -14.36 -21.14
N LEU A 20 7.63 -15.66 -21.08
CA LEU A 20 6.68 -16.73 -21.37
C LEU A 20 5.49 -16.70 -20.40
N GLY A 21 5.70 -16.40 -19.11
CA GLY A 21 4.65 -16.25 -18.13
C GLY A 21 3.66 -15.12 -18.49
N VAL A 22 4.16 -13.96 -18.93
CA VAL A 22 3.31 -12.85 -19.40
C VAL A 22 2.53 -13.23 -20.66
N ILE A 23 3.18 -13.88 -21.61
CA ILE A 23 2.51 -14.38 -22.85
C ILE A 23 1.42 -15.40 -22.49
N ALA A 24 1.73 -16.37 -21.63
CA ALA A 24 0.78 -17.37 -21.17
C ALA A 24 -0.41 -16.73 -20.45
N GLN A 25 -0.19 -15.75 -19.58
CA GLN A 25 -1.23 -15.00 -18.91
C GLN A 25 -2.16 -14.29 -19.91
N ALA A 26 -1.59 -13.64 -20.93
CA ALA A 26 -2.36 -12.95 -21.96
C ALA A 26 -3.21 -13.95 -22.78
N LEU A 27 -2.63 -15.11 -23.15
CA LEU A 27 -3.35 -16.15 -23.90
C LEU A 27 -4.46 -16.81 -23.07
N LEU A 28 -4.21 -17.07 -21.79
CA LEU A 28 -5.22 -17.65 -20.88
C LEU A 28 -6.42 -16.73 -20.69
N LEU A 29 -6.26 -15.40 -20.75
CA LEU A 29 -7.37 -14.44 -20.67
C LEU A 29 -8.33 -14.53 -21.87
N ILE A 30 -7.90 -15.08 -23.01
CA ILE A 30 -8.78 -15.28 -24.18
C ILE A 30 -9.88 -16.29 -23.88
N ILE A 31 -9.62 -17.28 -23.02
CA ILE A 31 -10.61 -18.34 -22.69
C ILE A 31 -11.84 -17.74 -21.99
N PRO A 32 -11.74 -17.02 -20.85
CA PRO A 32 -12.90 -16.42 -20.21
C PRO A 32 -13.57 -15.34 -21.07
N LEU A 33 -12.81 -14.56 -21.86
CA LEU A 33 -13.39 -13.58 -22.80
C LEU A 33 -14.27 -14.25 -23.85
N ARG A 34 -13.82 -15.37 -24.44
CA ARG A 34 -14.64 -16.14 -25.39
C ARG A 34 -15.88 -16.75 -24.72
N ARG A 35 -15.78 -17.25 -23.48
CA ARG A 35 -16.90 -17.76 -22.69
C ARG A 35 -17.91 -16.66 -22.34
N ALA A 36 -17.46 -15.43 -22.15
CA ALA A 36 -18.31 -14.25 -21.95
C ALA A 36 -18.96 -13.72 -23.24
N GLY A 37 -18.77 -14.43 -24.39
CA GLY A 37 -19.37 -14.05 -25.67
C GLY A 37 -18.60 -12.95 -26.43
N VAL A 38 -17.48 -12.47 -25.90
CA VAL A 38 -16.65 -11.46 -26.55
C VAL A 38 -15.86 -12.11 -27.71
N ARG A 39 -16.18 -11.72 -28.93
CA ARG A 39 -15.43 -12.15 -30.12
C ARG A 39 -14.35 -11.13 -30.43
N LEU A 40 -13.10 -11.50 -30.16
CA LEU A 40 -11.95 -10.68 -30.53
C LEU A 40 -11.80 -10.72 -32.07
N ARG A 41 -12.04 -9.61 -32.72
CA ARG A 41 -11.72 -9.37 -34.13
C ARG A 41 -10.74 -8.22 -34.22
N LEU A 42 -9.71 -8.38 -35.00
CA LEU A 42 -8.81 -7.29 -35.36
C LEU A 42 -9.54 -6.38 -36.34
N ASP A 43 -10.06 -5.27 -35.85
CA ASP A 43 -10.70 -4.24 -36.67
C ASP A 43 -9.88 -2.96 -36.61
N PHE A 44 -9.44 -2.50 -37.75
CA PHE A 44 -8.63 -1.28 -37.90
C PHE A 44 -9.46 -0.05 -38.25
N HIS A 45 -10.81 -0.15 -38.23
CA HIS A 45 -11.71 0.96 -38.44
C HIS A 45 -11.90 1.78 -37.16
N PHE A 46 -10.94 2.65 -36.86
CA PHE A 46 -10.92 3.42 -35.61
C PHE A 46 -11.84 4.66 -35.59
N ARG A 47 -12.44 5.04 -36.76
CA ARG A 47 -13.30 6.22 -36.84
C ARG A 47 -14.71 5.90 -36.35
N GLY A 48 -15.24 6.73 -35.41
CA GLY A 48 -16.60 6.60 -34.89
C GLY A 48 -16.81 5.63 -33.73
N THR A 49 -15.79 4.93 -33.26
CA THR A 49 -15.89 3.87 -32.24
C THR A 49 -15.76 4.35 -30.78
N GLY A 50 -15.70 5.69 -30.53
CA GLY A 50 -15.44 6.23 -29.17
C GLY A 50 -14.00 6.02 -28.67
N LEU A 51 -13.14 5.40 -29.48
CA LEU A 51 -11.76 5.05 -29.13
C LEU A 51 -10.91 6.29 -28.76
N ARG A 52 -11.24 7.48 -29.33
CA ARG A 52 -10.57 8.74 -29.00
C ARG A 52 -10.69 9.13 -27.52
N ARG A 53 -11.83 8.83 -26.88
CA ARG A 53 -12.04 9.11 -25.46
C ARG A 53 -11.25 8.13 -24.60
N ALA A 54 -11.34 6.84 -24.91
CA ALA A 54 -10.60 5.79 -24.23
C ALA A 54 -9.08 5.97 -24.37
N SER A 55 -8.57 6.29 -25.57
CA SER A 55 -7.13 6.51 -25.79
C SER A 55 -6.60 7.74 -25.06
N LYS A 56 -7.42 8.79 -24.89
CA LYS A 56 -7.02 9.95 -24.09
C LYS A 56 -6.84 9.61 -22.61
N ILE A 57 -7.73 8.81 -22.03
CA ILE A 57 -7.60 8.33 -20.66
C ILE A 57 -6.38 7.42 -20.54
N ALA A 58 -6.24 6.45 -21.45
CA ALA A 58 -5.09 5.54 -21.49
C ALA A 58 -3.76 6.30 -21.61
N GLY A 59 -3.71 7.36 -22.41
CA GLY A 59 -2.53 8.22 -22.55
C GLY A 59 -2.12 8.89 -21.23
N TRP A 60 -3.07 9.42 -20.46
CA TRP A 60 -2.79 10.00 -19.14
C TRP A 60 -2.36 8.94 -18.12
N VAL A 61 -2.99 7.76 -18.14
CA VAL A 61 -2.60 6.63 -17.29
C VAL A 61 -1.18 6.17 -17.63
N PHE A 62 -0.86 6.04 -18.92
CA PHE A 62 0.48 5.69 -19.38
C PHE A 62 1.53 6.72 -18.94
N ALA A 63 1.24 8.02 -19.13
CA ALA A 63 2.12 9.09 -18.64
C ALA A 63 2.34 9.03 -17.12
N THR A 64 1.30 8.69 -16.35
CA THR A 64 1.40 8.47 -14.89
C THR A 64 2.33 7.30 -14.55
N LEU A 65 2.24 6.20 -15.29
CA LEU A 65 3.13 5.05 -15.10
C LEU A 65 4.59 5.41 -15.41
N VAL A 66 4.84 6.15 -16.50
CA VAL A 66 6.19 6.62 -16.86
C VAL A 66 6.78 7.49 -15.76
N VAL A 67 6.02 8.45 -15.23
CA VAL A 67 6.48 9.29 -14.11
C VAL A 67 6.76 8.45 -12.86
N GLY A 68 5.90 7.49 -12.53
CA GLY A 68 6.14 6.56 -11.42
C GLY A 68 7.43 5.77 -11.57
N GLN A 69 7.75 5.32 -12.80
CA GLN A 69 9.01 4.63 -13.09
C GLN A 69 10.23 5.52 -12.92
N VAL A 70 10.14 6.81 -13.26
CA VAL A 70 11.24 7.77 -12.99
C VAL A 70 11.54 7.86 -11.49
N GLY A 71 10.51 7.92 -10.64
CA GLY A 71 10.69 7.88 -9.17
C GLY A 71 11.38 6.61 -8.70
N TYR A 72 10.90 5.44 -9.14
CA TYR A 72 11.49 4.15 -8.78
C TYR A 72 12.93 4.01 -9.27
N LEU A 73 13.22 4.39 -10.51
CA LEU A 73 14.58 4.37 -11.07
C LEU A 73 15.53 5.29 -10.30
N SER A 74 15.08 6.46 -9.87
CA SER A 74 15.86 7.36 -9.03
C SER A 74 16.26 6.70 -7.71
N THR A 75 15.30 6.12 -6.98
CA THR A 75 15.56 5.39 -5.73
C THR A 75 16.48 4.18 -5.96
N SER A 76 16.26 3.45 -7.06
CA SER A 76 17.08 2.28 -7.42
C SER A 76 18.52 2.68 -7.76
N ASN A 77 18.74 3.81 -8.43
CA ASN A 77 20.10 4.32 -8.74
C ASN A 77 20.85 4.73 -7.47
N ILE A 78 20.18 5.37 -6.51
CA ILE A 78 20.77 5.69 -5.20
C ILE A 78 21.13 4.41 -4.45
N ALA A 79 20.27 3.40 -4.46
CA ALA A 79 20.55 2.10 -3.86
C ALA A 79 21.73 1.38 -4.56
N ALA A 80 21.84 1.48 -5.88
CA ALA A 80 22.96 0.93 -6.64
C ALA A 80 24.28 1.64 -6.33
N ALA A 81 24.26 2.96 -6.15
CA ALA A 81 25.42 3.73 -5.74
C ALA A 81 25.89 3.32 -4.32
N ALA A 82 24.96 3.09 -3.38
CA ALA A 82 25.29 2.57 -2.05
C ALA A 82 25.93 1.17 -2.13
N ASN A 83 25.44 0.30 -3.02
CA ASN A 83 26.01 -1.02 -3.27
C ASN A 83 27.44 -0.92 -3.83
N ALA A 84 27.69 -0.04 -4.80
CA ALA A 84 29.00 0.19 -5.38
C ALA A 84 30.01 0.70 -4.35
N TRP A 85 29.59 1.65 -3.52
CA TRP A 85 30.41 2.17 -2.42
C TRP A 85 30.73 1.07 -1.38
N SER A 86 29.76 0.28 -0.98
CA SER A 86 29.95 -0.85 -0.06
C SER A 86 30.95 -1.86 -0.59
N ALA A 87 30.88 -2.19 -1.88
CA ALA A 87 31.81 -3.11 -2.54
C ALA A 87 33.25 -2.58 -2.59
N GLN A 88 33.45 -1.25 -2.73
CA GLN A 88 34.75 -0.62 -2.77
C GLN A 88 35.42 -0.48 -1.41
N THR A 89 34.62 -0.20 -0.37
CA THR A 89 35.13 0.11 0.97
C THR A 89 35.12 -1.09 1.92
N GLY A 90 34.40 -2.15 1.59
CA GLY A 90 34.16 -3.29 2.48
C GLY A 90 33.22 -2.98 3.65
N VAL A 91 32.69 -1.75 3.73
CA VAL A 91 31.73 -1.35 4.77
C VAL A 91 30.33 -1.66 4.33
N PHE A 92 29.55 -2.36 5.15
CA PHE A 92 28.18 -2.70 4.82
C PHE A 92 27.31 -1.45 4.68
N ALA A 93 26.57 -1.36 3.55
CA ALA A 93 25.51 -0.38 3.32
C ALA A 93 24.28 -1.09 2.76
N ALA A 94 23.09 -0.67 3.22
CA ALA A 94 21.83 -1.14 2.65
C ALA A 94 21.73 -0.74 1.17
N SER A 95 21.39 -1.69 0.31
CA SER A 95 21.53 -1.55 -1.13
C SER A 95 20.28 -2.04 -1.91
N THR A 96 20.43 -2.34 -3.17
CA THR A 96 19.34 -2.80 -4.06
C THR A 96 18.62 -4.04 -3.56
N ALA A 97 19.31 -4.97 -2.88
CA ALA A 97 18.67 -6.13 -2.26
C ALA A 97 17.72 -5.71 -1.14
N ALA A 98 18.18 -4.78 -0.27
CA ALA A 98 17.34 -4.20 0.79
C ALA A 98 16.12 -3.47 0.21
N LEU A 99 16.31 -2.70 -0.88
CA LEU A 99 15.22 -2.03 -1.59
C LEU A 99 14.16 -3.04 -2.06
N GLY A 100 14.57 -4.09 -2.79
CA GLY A 100 13.66 -5.07 -3.38
C GLY A 100 12.84 -5.83 -2.34
N ILE A 101 13.49 -6.36 -1.30
CA ILE A 101 12.81 -7.13 -0.25
C ILE A 101 11.89 -6.25 0.61
N THR A 102 12.34 -5.02 0.93
CA THR A 102 11.54 -4.04 1.67
C THR A 102 10.27 -3.65 0.92
N PHE A 103 10.37 -3.35 -0.39
CA PHE A 103 9.20 -3.04 -1.21
C PHE A 103 8.23 -4.21 -1.31
N THR A 104 8.72 -5.44 -1.38
CA THR A 104 7.87 -6.63 -1.41
C THR A 104 7.02 -6.72 -0.14
N VAL A 105 7.63 -6.55 1.04
CA VAL A 105 6.91 -6.58 2.33
C VAL A 105 5.98 -5.37 2.48
N TYR A 106 6.45 -4.17 2.09
CA TYR A 106 5.67 -2.94 2.12
C TYR A 106 4.37 -3.02 1.30
N MET A 107 4.38 -3.72 0.16
CA MET A 107 3.21 -3.85 -0.71
C MET A 107 2.12 -4.77 -0.15
N LEU A 108 2.42 -5.64 0.82
CA LEU A 108 1.45 -6.63 1.34
C LEU A 108 0.20 -5.99 1.94
N PRO A 109 0.27 -5.02 2.89
CA PRO A 109 -0.94 -4.39 3.44
C PRO A 109 -1.78 -3.70 2.37
N GLN A 110 -1.14 -3.03 1.42
CA GLN A 110 -1.82 -2.31 0.36
C GLN A 110 -2.54 -3.27 -0.59
N SER A 111 -1.90 -4.35 -1.02
CA SER A 111 -2.48 -5.29 -1.98
C SER A 111 -3.61 -6.12 -1.36
N ILE A 112 -3.46 -6.55 -0.11
CA ILE A 112 -4.46 -7.39 0.56
C ILE A 112 -5.69 -6.56 0.95
N VAL A 113 -5.51 -5.39 1.54
CA VAL A 113 -6.59 -4.57 2.11
C VAL A 113 -7.09 -3.55 1.11
N SER A 114 -6.23 -2.59 0.73
CA SER A 114 -6.67 -1.40 -0.01
C SER A 114 -7.18 -1.73 -1.40
N VAL A 115 -6.49 -2.61 -2.13
CA VAL A 115 -6.91 -3.03 -3.47
C VAL A 115 -8.22 -3.82 -3.41
N SER A 116 -8.40 -4.69 -2.42
CA SER A 116 -9.61 -5.49 -2.26
C SER A 116 -10.83 -4.61 -1.97
N ILE A 117 -10.72 -3.68 -1.02
CA ILE A 117 -11.81 -2.75 -0.67
C ILE A 117 -12.09 -1.79 -1.83
N ALA A 118 -11.05 -1.25 -2.47
CA ALA A 118 -11.19 -0.34 -3.61
C ALA A 118 -11.89 -1.02 -4.79
N THR A 119 -11.60 -2.29 -5.04
CA THR A 119 -12.26 -3.06 -6.10
C THR A 119 -13.74 -3.30 -5.79
N ALA A 120 -14.08 -3.65 -4.54
CA ALA A 120 -15.45 -3.85 -4.12
C ALA A 120 -16.29 -2.56 -4.14
N LEU A 121 -15.70 -1.41 -3.81
CA LEU A 121 -16.38 -0.12 -3.80
C LEU A 121 -16.38 0.58 -5.17
N PHE A 122 -15.51 0.19 -6.08
CA PHE A 122 -15.39 0.82 -7.40
C PHE A 122 -16.71 0.74 -8.19
N THR A 123 -17.39 -0.39 -8.15
CA THR A 123 -18.70 -0.56 -8.83
C THR A 123 -19.75 0.43 -8.30
N LYS A 124 -19.77 0.66 -6.97
CA LYS A 124 -20.68 1.64 -6.33
C LYS A 124 -20.32 3.08 -6.69
N ILE A 125 -19.02 3.40 -6.75
CA ILE A 125 -18.55 4.73 -7.16
C ILE A 125 -18.87 4.96 -8.63
N ALA A 126 -18.64 3.98 -9.51
CA ALA A 126 -18.91 4.07 -10.93
C ALA A 126 -20.41 4.20 -11.24
N SER A 127 -21.28 3.44 -10.55
CA SER A 127 -22.74 3.59 -10.67
C SER A 127 -23.18 4.98 -10.22
N ALA A 128 -22.73 5.45 -9.06
CA ALA A 128 -23.06 6.80 -8.58
C ALA A 128 -22.57 7.89 -9.53
N ALA A 129 -21.43 7.69 -10.21
CA ALA A 129 -20.94 8.60 -11.24
C ALA A 129 -21.83 8.61 -12.48
N ALA A 130 -22.29 7.44 -12.94
CA ALA A 130 -23.22 7.31 -14.07
C ALA A 130 -24.57 7.99 -13.79
N ASP A 131 -25.05 7.89 -12.54
CA ASP A 131 -26.31 8.49 -12.08
C ASP A 131 -26.15 10.00 -11.76
N GLY A 132 -24.95 10.58 -11.87
CA GLY A 132 -24.65 11.97 -11.50
C GLY A 132 -24.75 12.25 -9.99
N ASN A 133 -24.83 11.22 -9.14
CA ASN A 133 -25.02 11.33 -7.70
C ASN A 133 -23.70 11.59 -6.97
N GLN A 134 -23.30 12.86 -6.92
CA GLN A 134 -22.04 13.28 -6.27
C GLN A 134 -22.01 12.96 -4.77
N THR A 135 -23.14 13.06 -4.07
CA THR A 135 -23.21 12.74 -2.62
C THR A 135 -22.89 11.28 -2.36
N SER A 136 -23.43 10.37 -3.15
CA SER A 136 -23.13 8.94 -3.08
C SER A 136 -21.65 8.66 -3.42
N MET A 137 -21.10 9.34 -4.42
CA MET A 137 -19.67 9.21 -4.76
C MET A 137 -18.78 9.61 -3.58
N VAL A 138 -19.02 10.78 -2.97
CA VAL A 138 -18.25 11.27 -1.82
C VAL A 138 -18.36 10.33 -0.63
N ARG A 139 -19.59 9.87 -0.33
CA ARG A 139 -19.82 8.92 0.76
C ARG A 139 -19.04 7.62 0.57
N ASN A 140 -19.13 7.01 -0.61
CA ASN A 140 -18.41 5.75 -0.89
C ASN A 140 -16.89 5.94 -0.91
N TYR A 141 -16.39 7.08 -1.40
CA TYR A 141 -14.98 7.45 -1.32
C TYR A 141 -14.49 7.55 0.13
N GLN A 142 -15.20 8.30 0.98
CA GLN A 142 -14.82 8.48 2.39
C GLN A 142 -14.87 7.17 3.19
N ILE A 143 -15.93 6.38 3.01
CA ILE A 143 -16.04 5.06 3.66
C ILE A 143 -14.87 4.17 3.21
N GLY A 144 -14.58 4.14 1.91
CA GLY A 144 -13.50 3.32 1.36
C GLY A 144 -12.13 3.72 1.90
N VAL A 145 -11.81 5.02 1.89
CA VAL A 145 -10.55 5.54 2.43
C VAL A 145 -10.43 5.22 3.92
N ARG A 146 -11.47 5.52 4.71
CA ARG A 146 -11.45 5.32 6.16
C ARG A 146 -11.29 3.85 6.55
N SER A 147 -12.08 2.95 5.95
CA SER A 147 -11.99 1.52 6.23
C SER A 147 -10.64 0.94 5.81
N SER A 148 -10.10 1.39 4.68
CA SER A 148 -8.79 0.94 4.21
C SER A 148 -7.67 1.50 5.06
N LEU A 149 -7.71 2.78 5.45
CA LEU A 149 -6.72 3.36 6.37
C LEU A 149 -6.68 2.61 7.70
N LEU A 150 -7.85 2.34 8.29
CA LEU A 150 -7.95 1.61 9.55
C LEU A 150 -7.22 0.26 9.47
N LEU A 151 -7.52 -0.55 8.46
CA LEU A 151 -6.96 -1.89 8.35
C LEU A 151 -5.52 -1.89 7.83
N THR A 152 -5.18 -1.00 6.88
CA THR A 152 -3.81 -0.92 6.34
C THR A 152 -2.83 -0.39 7.38
N MET A 153 -3.23 0.59 8.19
CA MET A 153 -2.38 1.13 9.27
C MET A 153 -2.22 0.13 10.42
N TRP A 154 -3.24 -0.68 10.72
CA TRP A 154 -3.09 -1.81 11.62
C TRP A 154 -2.02 -2.81 11.15
N MET A 155 -2.10 -3.24 9.88
CA MET A 155 -1.07 -4.14 9.32
C MET A 155 0.31 -3.48 9.27
N ALA A 156 0.38 -2.18 8.96
CA ALA A 156 1.63 -1.41 8.98
C ALA A 156 2.26 -1.37 10.38
N ALA A 157 1.44 -1.20 11.43
CA ALA A 157 1.92 -1.23 12.81
C ALA A 157 2.51 -2.60 13.20
N ILE A 158 1.84 -3.69 12.79
CA ILE A 158 2.35 -5.05 13.00
C ILE A 158 3.68 -5.24 12.27
N LEU A 159 3.74 -4.90 10.98
CA LEU A 159 4.95 -5.07 10.17
C LEU A 159 6.11 -4.20 10.66
N GLY A 160 5.84 -2.98 11.11
CA GLY A 160 6.86 -2.09 11.67
C GLY A 160 7.43 -2.62 12.99
N ALA A 161 6.58 -3.07 13.90
CA ALA A 161 6.99 -3.60 15.18
C ALA A 161 7.65 -5.00 15.07
N ALA A 162 7.17 -5.84 14.14
CA ALA A 162 7.71 -7.16 13.86
C ALA A 162 8.76 -7.17 12.75
N ALA A 163 9.30 -6.03 12.33
CA ALA A 163 10.17 -5.95 11.16
C ALA A 163 11.38 -6.90 11.25
N ILE A 164 12.07 -6.93 12.37
CA ILE A 164 13.21 -7.84 12.59
C ILE A 164 12.78 -9.32 12.54
N PRO A 165 11.79 -9.81 13.30
CA PRO A 165 11.29 -11.16 13.18
C PRO A 165 10.84 -11.55 11.77
N VAL A 166 10.20 -10.63 11.06
CA VAL A 166 9.75 -10.86 9.67
C VAL A 166 10.94 -11.11 8.74
N PHE A 167 11.99 -10.28 8.81
CA PHE A 167 13.17 -10.49 7.98
C PHE A 167 14.01 -11.69 8.43
N GLN A 168 13.94 -12.09 9.70
CA GLN A 168 14.53 -13.34 10.17
C GLN A 168 13.84 -14.58 9.56
N ILE A 169 12.52 -14.53 9.35
CA ILE A 169 11.78 -15.60 8.65
C ILE A 169 12.11 -15.60 7.15
N LEU A 170 12.13 -14.42 6.51
CA LEU A 170 12.32 -14.29 5.06
C LEU A 170 13.76 -14.56 4.59
N GLY A 171 14.73 -14.32 5.46
CA GLY A 171 16.14 -14.52 5.15
C GLY A 171 16.92 -15.05 6.37
N PRO A 172 16.65 -16.28 6.81
CA PRO A 172 17.25 -16.81 8.04
C PRO A 172 18.77 -17.01 7.96
N SER A 173 19.34 -16.98 6.75
CA SER A 173 20.78 -17.08 6.51
C SER A 173 21.46 -15.70 6.37
N ASN A 174 20.69 -14.60 6.43
CA ASN A 174 21.25 -13.26 6.30
C ASN A 174 22.00 -12.86 7.57
N ALA A 175 23.02 -12.00 7.41
CA ALA A 175 23.70 -11.41 8.56
C ALA A 175 22.73 -10.52 9.37
N ILE A 176 22.96 -10.43 10.68
CA ILE A 176 22.13 -9.59 11.58
C ILE A 176 22.11 -8.14 11.11
N SER A 177 23.25 -7.62 10.63
CA SER A 177 23.35 -6.26 10.07
C SER A 177 22.43 -6.04 8.85
N GLU A 178 22.28 -7.05 8.00
CA GLU A 178 21.36 -7.00 6.85
C GLU A 178 19.90 -7.01 7.29
N MET A 179 19.54 -7.87 8.22
CA MET A 179 18.17 -7.94 8.78
C MET A 179 17.77 -6.62 9.43
N VAL A 180 18.67 -6.01 10.23
CA VAL A 180 18.45 -4.70 10.85
C VAL A 180 18.30 -3.61 9.78
N ALA A 181 19.11 -3.65 8.73
CA ALA A 181 19.00 -2.68 7.64
C ALA A 181 17.66 -2.80 6.89
N TYR A 182 17.19 -4.02 6.62
CA TYR A 182 15.89 -4.28 5.99
C TYR A 182 14.74 -3.83 6.90
N ALA A 183 14.83 -4.10 8.20
CA ALA A 183 13.86 -3.67 9.19
C ALA A 183 13.77 -2.13 9.26
N ASN A 184 14.91 -1.45 9.33
CA ASN A 184 14.95 0.02 9.33
C ASN A 184 14.38 0.61 8.03
N ALA A 185 14.73 0.02 6.87
CA ALA A 185 14.19 0.42 5.57
C ALA A 185 12.66 0.29 5.53
N LEU A 186 12.12 -0.82 6.07
CA LEU A 186 10.68 -1.06 6.15
C LEU A 186 9.99 -0.03 7.06
N VAL A 187 10.53 0.22 8.26
CA VAL A 187 9.94 1.20 9.20
C VAL A 187 9.88 2.60 8.58
N ILE A 188 10.90 2.99 7.80
CA ILE A 188 10.95 4.31 7.13
C ILE A 188 9.87 4.43 6.05
N ILE A 189 9.59 3.36 5.27
CA ILE A 189 8.65 3.46 4.15
C ILE A 189 7.19 3.23 4.57
N LEU A 190 6.91 2.53 5.68
CA LEU A 190 5.56 2.16 6.12
C LEU A 190 4.59 3.35 6.28
N PRO A 191 4.98 4.53 6.80
CA PRO A 191 4.07 5.66 6.92
C PRO A 191 3.51 6.14 5.56
N GLY A 192 4.23 5.88 4.48
CA GLY A 192 3.78 6.16 3.10
C GLY A 192 2.51 5.41 2.69
N LEU A 193 2.17 4.30 3.38
CA LEU A 193 0.93 3.56 3.15
C LEU A 193 -0.32 4.40 3.38
N ALA A 194 -0.29 5.35 4.31
CA ALA A 194 -1.42 6.26 4.53
C ALA A 194 -1.76 7.06 3.27
N GLY A 195 -0.74 7.63 2.61
CA GLY A 195 -0.89 8.30 1.34
C GLY A 195 -1.31 7.35 0.21
N ALA A 196 -0.70 6.17 0.15
CA ALA A 196 -0.98 5.17 -0.87
C ALA A 196 -2.45 4.70 -0.88
N VAL A 197 -3.07 4.55 0.30
CA VAL A 197 -4.50 4.26 0.44
C VAL A 197 -5.35 5.36 -0.21
N VAL A 198 -5.08 6.62 0.15
CA VAL A 198 -5.86 7.76 -0.39
C VAL A 198 -5.72 7.87 -1.90
N ILE A 199 -4.51 7.64 -2.44
CA ILE A 199 -4.25 7.65 -3.88
C ILE A 199 -5.12 6.62 -4.61
N ILE A 200 -5.18 5.37 -4.13
CA ILE A 200 -5.97 4.30 -4.76
C ILE A 200 -7.44 4.70 -4.89
N PHE A 201 -8.05 5.20 -3.82
CA PHE A 201 -9.47 5.59 -3.85
C PHE A 201 -9.71 6.85 -4.68
N SER A 202 -8.81 7.84 -4.63
CA SER A 202 -8.90 9.03 -5.48
C SER A 202 -8.82 8.67 -6.96
N GLN A 203 -7.94 7.75 -7.34
CA GLN A 203 -7.87 7.22 -8.71
C GLN A 203 -9.18 6.57 -9.15
N ARG A 204 -9.87 5.81 -8.26
CA ARG A 204 -11.18 5.22 -8.58
C ARG A 204 -12.23 6.30 -8.87
N VAL A 205 -12.24 7.39 -8.10
CA VAL A 205 -13.13 8.55 -8.36
C VAL A 205 -12.82 9.16 -9.71
N PHE A 206 -11.56 9.46 -10.03
CA PHE A 206 -11.18 10.07 -11.30
C PHE A 206 -11.47 9.17 -12.51
N TYR A 207 -11.22 7.86 -12.39
CA TYR A 207 -11.51 6.91 -13.47
C TYR A 207 -13.02 6.72 -13.69
N SER A 208 -13.84 6.78 -12.63
CA SER A 208 -15.30 6.73 -12.77
C SER A 208 -15.86 7.98 -13.48
N MET A 209 -15.15 9.11 -13.40
CA MET A 209 -15.47 10.36 -14.11
C MET A 209 -14.79 10.44 -15.48
N GLU A 210 -14.08 9.38 -15.90
CA GLU A 210 -13.29 9.33 -17.14
C GLU A 210 -12.25 10.46 -17.28
N ASP A 211 -11.74 10.99 -16.15
CA ASP A 211 -10.73 12.06 -16.12
C ASP A 211 -9.38 11.55 -15.59
N GLY A 212 -8.45 11.24 -16.50
CA GLY A 212 -7.10 10.79 -16.14
C GLY A 212 -6.12 11.93 -15.81
N ARG A 213 -6.46 13.19 -16.09
CA ARG A 213 -5.55 14.33 -15.88
C ARG A 213 -5.20 14.56 -14.40
N PRO A 214 -6.16 14.57 -13.46
CA PRO A 214 -5.85 14.75 -12.05
C PRO A 214 -4.90 13.68 -11.54
N VAL A 215 -5.07 12.42 -11.99
CA VAL A 215 -4.20 11.30 -11.61
C VAL A 215 -2.75 11.58 -12.00
N PHE A 216 -2.52 12.08 -13.21
CA PHE A 216 -1.19 12.43 -13.68
C PHE A 216 -0.54 13.52 -12.81
N TYR A 217 -1.23 14.63 -12.56
CA TYR A 217 -0.65 15.73 -11.78
C TYR A 217 -0.46 15.40 -10.31
N THR A 218 -1.30 14.56 -9.71
CA THR A 218 -1.12 14.09 -8.33
C THR A 218 0.12 13.21 -8.18
N VAL A 219 0.57 12.55 -9.24
CA VAL A 219 1.80 11.76 -9.24
C VAL A 219 3.02 12.59 -9.66
N LEU A 220 2.89 13.43 -10.68
CA LEU A 220 4.00 14.18 -11.27
C LEU A 220 4.77 15.01 -10.25
N TRP A 221 4.08 15.94 -9.57
CA TRP A 221 4.74 16.90 -8.69
C TRP A 221 5.41 16.25 -7.48
N PRO A 222 4.75 15.32 -6.75
CA PRO A 222 5.40 14.65 -5.63
C PRO A 222 6.55 13.74 -6.07
N THR A 223 6.45 13.10 -7.24
CA THR A 223 7.55 12.28 -7.77
C THR A 223 8.76 13.12 -8.14
N LEU A 224 8.58 14.30 -8.72
CA LEU A 224 9.67 15.24 -8.94
C LEU A 224 10.29 15.69 -7.61
N GLY A 225 9.45 15.99 -6.61
CA GLY A 225 9.91 16.31 -5.25
C GLY A 225 10.69 15.15 -4.61
N GLN A 226 10.25 13.91 -4.80
CA GLN A 226 10.97 12.70 -4.35
C GLN A 226 12.35 12.59 -4.97
N VAL A 227 12.46 12.76 -6.29
CA VAL A 227 13.74 12.72 -7.00
C VAL A 227 14.68 13.79 -6.46
N VAL A 228 14.23 15.04 -6.38
CA VAL A 228 15.04 16.15 -5.86
C VAL A 228 15.45 15.88 -4.43
N LEU A 229 14.52 15.52 -3.55
CA LEU A 229 14.81 15.26 -2.13
C LEU A 229 15.76 14.06 -1.96
N GLY A 230 15.55 12.96 -2.69
CA GLY A 230 16.40 11.77 -2.61
C GLY A 230 17.85 12.06 -2.99
N TRP A 231 18.08 12.76 -4.11
CA TRP A 231 19.44 13.15 -4.53
C TRP A 231 20.06 14.21 -3.62
N THR A 232 19.26 15.14 -3.09
CA THR A 232 19.72 16.10 -2.10
C THR A 232 20.19 15.39 -0.82
N LEU A 233 19.39 14.48 -0.29
CA LEU A 233 19.77 13.70 0.89
C LEU A 233 21.00 12.84 0.65
N MET A 234 21.18 12.31 -0.55
CA MET A 234 22.39 11.57 -0.92
C MET A 234 23.65 12.45 -0.85
N MET A 235 23.54 13.76 -1.15
CA MET A 235 24.70 14.70 -1.05
C MET A 235 25.08 15.02 0.39
N PHE A 236 24.12 15.03 1.32
CA PHE A 236 24.35 15.43 2.71
C PHE A 236 24.54 14.25 3.67
N LEU A 237 24.05 13.07 3.33
CA LEU A 237 24.15 11.90 4.19
C LEU A 237 25.39 11.06 3.90
N PRO A 238 25.99 10.43 4.93
CA PRO A 238 27.01 9.41 4.73
C PRO A 238 26.47 8.24 3.86
N PRO A 239 27.32 7.59 3.04
CA PRO A 239 26.90 6.56 2.10
C PRO A 239 26.10 5.39 2.70
N VAL A 240 26.37 5.06 3.97
CA VAL A 240 25.63 4.01 4.72
C VAL A 240 24.13 4.33 4.82
N TYR A 241 23.75 5.61 4.79
CA TYR A 241 22.36 6.06 4.93
C TYR A 241 21.69 6.48 3.62
N TRP A 242 22.35 6.36 2.45
CA TRP A 242 21.80 6.81 1.18
C TRP A 242 20.46 6.15 0.83
N LEU A 243 20.34 4.83 1.01
CA LEU A 243 19.08 4.14 0.77
C LEU A 243 17.98 4.63 1.72
N PHE A 244 18.28 4.84 2.99
CA PHE A 244 17.30 5.31 3.96
C PHE A 244 16.81 6.72 3.65
N GLY A 245 17.70 7.60 3.17
CA GLY A 245 17.34 8.92 2.66
C GLY A 245 16.40 8.85 1.44
N ALA A 246 16.69 7.97 0.50
CA ALA A 246 15.85 7.75 -0.68
C ALA A 246 14.46 7.19 -0.31
N LEU A 247 14.38 6.24 0.63
CA LEU A 247 13.11 5.70 1.14
C LEU A 247 12.32 6.74 1.94
N PHE A 248 12.99 7.61 2.69
CA PHE A 248 12.34 8.74 3.35
C PHE A 248 11.74 9.70 2.33
N ALA A 249 12.47 10.04 1.25
CA ALA A 249 11.95 10.86 0.17
C ALA A 249 10.72 10.21 -0.52
N GLU A 250 10.74 8.88 -0.73
CA GLU A 250 9.59 8.11 -1.22
C GLU A 250 8.39 8.23 -0.26
N THR A 251 8.60 8.07 1.04
CA THR A 251 7.56 8.18 2.08
C THR A 251 6.91 9.56 2.06
N VAL A 252 7.70 10.61 2.06
CA VAL A 252 7.23 12.00 1.97
C VAL A 252 6.42 12.20 0.68
N SER A 253 6.93 11.71 -0.45
CA SER A 253 6.24 11.76 -1.73
C SER A 253 4.86 11.08 -1.67
N ARG A 254 4.76 9.88 -1.10
CA ARG A 254 3.48 9.15 -0.96
C ARG A 254 2.47 9.89 -0.10
N ILE A 255 2.92 10.48 1.01
CA ILE A 255 2.04 11.29 1.87
C ILE A 255 1.56 12.54 1.13
N VAL A 256 2.48 13.26 0.47
CA VAL A 256 2.13 14.45 -0.32
C VAL A 256 1.18 14.11 -1.47
N GLN A 257 1.41 12.98 -2.17
CA GLN A 257 0.49 12.48 -3.19
C GLN A 257 -0.92 12.24 -2.63
N GLY A 258 -1.02 11.60 -1.46
CA GLY A 258 -2.29 11.36 -0.78
C GLY A 258 -3.00 12.67 -0.46
N VAL A 259 -2.31 13.60 0.18
CA VAL A 259 -2.85 14.94 0.51
C VAL A 259 -3.28 15.69 -0.76
N LEU A 260 -2.42 15.75 -1.76
CA LEU A 260 -2.72 16.44 -3.03
C LEU A 260 -3.93 15.81 -3.73
N SER A 261 -4.05 14.48 -3.70
CA SER A 261 -5.19 13.76 -4.28
C SER A 261 -6.52 14.18 -3.66
N THR A 262 -6.56 14.47 -2.34
CA THR A 262 -7.79 14.92 -1.68
C THR A 262 -8.25 16.29 -2.18
N TYR A 263 -7.33 17.22 -2.44
CA TYR A 263 -7.64 18.52 -3.02
C TYR A 263 -8.12 18.42 -4.47
N PHE A 264 -7.54 17.54 -5.27
CA PHE A 264 -8.01 17.29 -6.63
C PHE A 264 -9.40 16.62 -6.65
N VAL A 265 -9.70 15.71 -5.68
CA VAL A 265 -11.05 15.16 -5.51
C VAL A 265 -12.03 16.27 -5.16
N ARG A 266 -11.70 17.16 -4.22
CA ARG A 266 -12.56 18.32 -3.90
C ARG A 266 -12.82 19.23 -5.11
N ALA A 267 -11.83 19.44 -5.97
CA ALA A 267 -12.00 20.26 -7.16
C ALA A 267 -13.03 19.66 -8.15
N ARG A 268 -13.29 18.35 -8.11
CA ARG A 268 -14.30 17.65 -8.91
C ARG A 268 -15.60 17.41 -8.15
N LEU A 269 -15.49 17.18 -6.85
CA LEU A 269 -16.60 16.91 -5.93
C LEU A 269 -16.52 17.92 -4.77
N PRO A 270 -17.14 19.10 -4.90
CA PRO A 270 -17.03 20.19 -3.90
C PRO A 270 -17.49 19.80 -2.50
N GLN A 271 -18.37 18.80 -2.39
CA GLN A 271 -18.84 18.24 -1.11
C GLN A 271 -17.77 17.40 -0.38
N ALA A 272 -16.70 16.97 -1.08
CA ALA A 272 -15.60 16.23 -0.47
C ALA A 272 -14.73 17.18 0.37
N ASN A 273 -14.67 16.95 1.69
CA ASN A 273 -13.83 17.74 2.58
C ASN A 273 -12.44 17.08 2.70
N PRO A 274 -11.35 17.70 2.19
CA PRO A 274 -10.00 17.17 2.31
C PRO A 274 -9.55 16.94 3.75
N TRP A 275 -9.94 17.84 4.66
CA TRP A 275 -9.52 17.79 6.06
C TRP A 275 -10.04 16.55 6.80
N VAL A 276 -11.20 16.01 6.39
CA VAL A 276 -11.71 14.74 6.94
C VAL A 276 -10.75 13.60 6.61
N VAL A 277 -10.32 13.51 5.35
CA VAL A 277 -9.41 12.45 4.89
C VAL A 277 -8.01 12.63 5.48
N ILE A 278 -7.49 13.85 5.50
CA ILE A 278 -6.19 14.17 6.11
C ILE A 278 -6.23 13.88 7.62
N GLY A 279 -7.31 14.25 8.30
CA GLY A 279 -7.54 13.92 9.71
C GLY A 279 -7.55 12.43 9.97
N ASP A 280 -8.21 11.64 9.10
CA ASP A 280 -8.20 10.18 9.19
C ASP A 280 -6.79 9.60 8.94
N MET A 281 -6.01 10.13 7.97
CA MET A 281 -4.61 9.73 7.76
C MET A 281 -3.76 9.95 9.02
N VAL A 282 -3.84 11.13 9.62
CA VAL A 282 -3.08 11.49 10.83
C VAL A 282 -3.53 10.64 12.01
N LYS A 283 -4.85 10.51 12.21
CA LYS A 283 -5.44 9.75 13.31
C LYS A 283 -5.01 8.28 13.29
N TYR A 284 -5.25 7.58 12.19
CA TYR A 284 -4.91 6.16 12.09
C TYR A 284 -3.40 5.93 12.02
N GLY A 285 -2.64 6.88 11.44
CA GLY A 285 -1.18 6.87 11.48
C GLY A 285 -0.64 6.99 12.92
N ALA A 286 -1.16 7.92 13.71
CA ALA A 286 -0.75 8.10 15.10
C ALA A 286 -1.11 6.88 15.97
N ILE A 287 -2.31 6.30 15.78
CA ILE A 287 -2.72 5.06 16.46
C ILE A 287 -1.79 3.90 16.08
N ALA A 288 -1.41 3.80 14.80
CA ALA A 288 -0.49 2.76 14.31
C ALA A 288 0.90 2.90 14.95
N VAL A 289 1.42 4.13 15.06
CA VAL A 289 2.69 4.39 15.74
C VAL A 289 2.60 4.01 17.22
N GLY A 290 1.55 4.44 17.93
CA GLY A 290 1.34 4.09 19.34
C GLY A 290 1.27 2.58 19.59
N ALA A 291 0.47 1.86 18.79
CA ALA A 291 0.36 0.40 18.87
C ALA A 291 1.68 -0.30 18.46
N GLY A 292 2.38 0.22 17.44
CA GLY A 292 3.67 -0.28 17.03
C GLY A 292 4.74 -0.16 18.13
N LEU A 293 4.76 0.95 18.86
CA LEU A 293 5.64 1.15 20.01
C LEU A 293 5.35 0.14 21.14
N LEU A 294 4.09 -0.20 21.39
CA LEU A 294 3.74 -1.26 22.35
C LEU A 294 4.28 -2.62 21.89
N GLY A 295 4.16 -2.93 20.59
CA GLY A 295 4.71 -4.16 20.02
C GLY A 295 6.24 -4.21 20.07
N MET A 296 6.92 -3.11 19.80
CA MET A 296 8.38 -3.00 19.95
C MET A 296 8.80 -3.17 21.42
N GLY A 297 8.04 -2.60 22.37
CA GLY A 297 8.25 -2.81 23.80
C GLY A 297 8.14 -4.28 24.17
N ALA A 298 7.10 -5.00 23.72
CA ALA A 298 6.95 -6.43 23.94
C ALA A 298 8.13 -7.24 23.37
N LEU A 299 8.59 -6.87 22.17
CA LEU A 299 9.74 -7.50 21.53
C LEU A 299 11.05 -7.27 22.29
N HIS A 300 11.20 -6.10 22.94
CA HIS A 300 12.36 -5.80 23.77
C HIS A 300 12.47 -6.74 24.98
N PHE A 301 11.34 -7.08 25.59
CA PHE A 301 11.32 -8.03 26.73
C PHE A 301 11.63 -9.49 26.34
N VAL A 302 11.24 -9.91 25.14
CA VAL A 302 11.43 -11.30 24.66
C VAL A 302 12.76 -11.46 23.91
N GLY A 303 13.37 -10.35 23.48
CA GLY A 303 14.55 -10.33 22.62
C GLY A 303 14.19 -10.30 21.14
N ALA A 304 14.82 -9.40 20.39
CA ALA A 304 14.51 -9.16 18.98
C ALA A 304 15.00 -10.28 18.04
N PHE A 305 16.08 -10.94 18.41
CA PHE A 305 16.73 -11.99 17.60
C PHE A 305 16.65 -13.36 18.29
N ASP A 306 16.54 -14.40 17.46
CA ASP A 306 16.79 -15.75 17.89
C ASP A 306 18.30 -16.02 17.86
N THR A 307 18.82 -16.58 18.92
CA THR A 307 20.23 -16.98 19.05
C THR A 307 20.46 -18.44 18.66
N SER A 308 19.44 -19.11 18.11
CA SER A 308 19.60 -20.49 17.65
C SER A 308 20.56 -20.57 16.46
N ASN A 309 21.52 -21.47 16.51
CA ASN A 309 22.51 -21.68 15.47
C ASN A 309 21.97 -22.48 14.26
N THR A 310 20.66 -22.71 14.19
CA THR A 310 20.01 -23.48 13.13
C THR A 310 19.03 -22.63 12.35
N VAL A 311 19.01 -22.80 11.02
CA VAL A 311 18.05 -22.11 10.12
C VAL A 311 16.61 -22.35 10.56
N THR A 312 16.26 -23.59 10.92
CA THR A 312 14.93 -23.95 11.39
C THR A 312 14.58 -23.25 12.69
N GLY A 313 15.52 -23.18 13.65
CA GLY A 313 15.34 -22.45 14.90
C GLY A 313 15.11 -20.97 14.68
N ALA A 314 15.88 -20.34 13.79
CA ALA A 314 15.72 -18.93 13.43
C ALA A 314 14.31 -18.63 12.84
N ILE A 315 13.82 -19.50 11.94
CA ILE A 315 12.47 -19.36 11.36
C ILE A 315 11.38 -19.48 12.45
N TRP A 316 11.45 -20.53 13.28
CA TRP A 316 10.44 -20.74 14.34
C TRP A 316 10.51 -19.66 15.41
N GLY A 317 11.71 -19.26 15.83
CA GLY A 317 11.90 -18.16 16.78
C GLY A 317 11.37 -16.83 16.24
N GLY A 318 11.66 -16.51 14.98
CA GLY A 318 11.11 -15.34 14.30
C GLY A 318 9.58 -15.40 14.20
N PHE A 319 9.02 -16.57 13.85
CA PHE A 319 7.58 -16.77 13.74
C PHE A 319 6.84 -16.49 15.06
N TRP A 320 7.27 -17.08 16.16
CA TRP A 320 6.61 -16.88 17.46
C TRP A 320 6.73 -15.44 17.95
N ARG A 321 7.87 -14.78 17.72
CA ARG A 321 8.04 -13.35 18.02
C ARG A 321 7.13 -12.48 17.17
N ALA A 322 7.03 -12.77 15.86
CA ALA A 322 6.10 -12.06 14.98
C ALA A 322 4.64 -12.23 15.41
N VAL A 323 4.23 -13.44 15.82
CA VAL A 323 2.89 -13.72 16.34
C VAL A 323 2.63 -12.96 17.64
N LEU A 324 3.57 -12.98 18.59
CA LEU A 324 3.46 -12.23 19.84
C LEU A 324 3.26 -10.73 19.56
N VAL A 325 4.12 -10.16 18.74
CA VAL A 325 4.02 -8.74 18.34
C VAL A 325 2.68 -8.46 17.65
N ALA A 326 2.24 -9.32 16.74
CA ALA A 326 0.96 -9.15 16.04
C ALA A 326 -0.22 -9.15 17.03
N VAL A 327 -0.20 -9.99 18.05
CA VAL A 327 -1.25 -10.02 19.10
C VAL A 327 -1.21 -8.74 19.93
N VAL A 328 -0.03 -8.35 20.45
CA VAL A 328 0.11 -7.14 21.28
C VAL A 328 -0.29 -5.88 20.51
N VAL A 329 0.21 -5.73 19.28
CA VAL A 329 -0.14 -4.59 18.41
C VAL A 329 -1.63 -4.59 18.10
N SER A 330 -2.24 -5.75 17.80
CA SER A 330 -3.67 -5.82 17.50
C SER A 330 -4.52 -5.42 18.69
N VAL A 331 -4.22 -5.94 19.89
CA VAL A 331 -4.93 -5.56 21.12
C VAL A 331 -4.76 -4.06 21.39
N GLY A 332 -3.53 -3.53 21.33
CA GLY A 332 -3.26 -2.10 21.54
C GLY A 332 -3.94 -1.22 20.48
N TYR A 333 -3.87 -1.60 19.21
CA TYR A 333 -4.46 -0.84 18.10
C TYR A 333 -5.98 -0.75 18.22
N PHE A 334 -6.66 -1.88 18.40
CA PHE A 334 -8.11 -1.90 18.52
C PHE A 334 -8.60 -1.30 19.84
N ALA A 335 -7.84 -1.41 20.92
CA ALA A 335 -8.13 -0.70 22.18
C ALA A 335 -8.06 0.82 21.98
N LEU A 336 -7.02 1.34 21.32
CA LEU A 336 -6.89 2.76 20.99
C LEU A 336 -8.01 3.23 20.07
N ILE A 337 -8.41 2.44 19.06
CA ILE A 337 -9.55 2.79 18.20
C ILE A 337 -10.86 2.80 18.98
N ALA A 338 -11.09 1.81 19.86
CA ALA A 338 -12.30 1.76 20.68
C ALA A 338 -12.45 2.97 21.60
N THR A 339 -11.35 3.59 22.02
CA THR A 339 -11.35 4.81 22.83
C THR A 339 -11.48 6.09 22.01
N ILE A 340 -10.76 6.16 20.87
CA ILE A 340 -10.63 7.40 20.07
C ILE A 340 -11.75 7.48 18.99
N ASP A 341 -12.21 6.35 18.47
CA ASP A 341 -13.11 6.29 17.31
C ASP A 341 -14.12 5.13 17.40
N ARG A 342 -14.90 5.13 18.46
CA ARG A 342 -15.85 4.06 18.79
C ARG A 342 -16.85 3.77 17.67
N GLN A 343 -17.30 4.79 16.94
CA GLN A 343 -18.27 4.65 15.86
C GLN A 343 -17.72 3.89 14.65
N ASN A 344 -16.46 4.14 14.29
CA ASN A 344 -15.81 3.43 13.17
C ASN A 344 -15.33 2.04 13.58
N PHE A 345 -15.05 1.82 14.85
CA PHE A 345 -14.76 0.49 15.41
C PHE A 345 -15.94 -0.46 15.23
N GLN A 346 -17.15 -0.02 15.55
CA GLN A 346 -18.37 -0.81 15.35
C GLN A 346 -18.63 -1.12 13.85
N THR A 347 -18.37 -0.15 12.97
CA THR A 347 -18.49 -0.35 11.52
C THR A 347 -17.47 -1.38 11.01
N ALA A 348 -16.23 -1.34 11.49
CA ALA A 348 -15.19 -2.31 11.14
C ALA A 348 -15.51 -3.71 11.68
N LEU A 349 -16.00 -3.82 12.90
CA LEU A 349 -16.48 -5.08 13.48
C LEU A 349 -17.67 -5.65 12.69
N GLY A 350 -18.60 -4.81 12.24
CA GLY A 350 -19.72 -5.21 11.39
C GLY A 350 -19.26 -5.77 10.03
N MET A 351 -18.23 -5.20 9.42
CA MET A 351 -17.64 -5.71 8.16
C MET A 351 -16.90 -7.04 8.35
N LEU A 352 -16.22 -7.24 9.47
CA LEU A 352 -15.56 -8.48 9.83
C LEU A 352 -16.57 -9.55 10.31
N GLY A 353 -17.56 -9.12 11.09
CA GLY A 353 -18.60 -9.98 11.67
C GLY A 353 -19.58 -10.55 10.64
N SER A 354 -19.79 -9.87 9.52
CA SER A 354 -20.64 -10.38 8.44
C SER A 354 -20.09 -11.66 7.78
N ARG A 355 -18.80 -11.94 7.96
CA ARG A 355 -18.12 -13.15 7.44
C ARG A 355 -17.89 -14.24 8.47
N ILE A 356 -18.07 -13.97 9.78
CA ILE A 356 -17.87 -14.94 10.87
C ILE A 356 -19.19 -15.14 11.61
N PRO A 357 -19.82 -16.34 11.56
CA PRO A 357 -21.17 -16.60 12.11
C PRO A 357 -21.31 -16.29 13.62
N TYR A 358 -20.21 -16.33 14.36
CA TYR A 358 -20.18 -16.10 15.82
C TYR A 358 -20.45 -14.64 16.21
N PHE A 359 -20.06 -13.67 15.39
CA PHE A 359 -20.29 -12.24 15.65
C PHE A 359 -21.68 -11.73 15.23
N ARG A 360 -22.43 -12.54 14.50
CA ARG A 360 -23.79 -12.21 14.04
C ARG A 360 -24.78 -12.01 15.21
N ARG A 361 -24.55 -12.68 16.32
CA ARG A 361 -25.41 -12.57 17.54
C ARG A 361 -25.23 -11.22 18.25
N PHE A 362 -24.03 -10.65 18.27
CA PHE A 362 -23.79 -9.35 18.93
C PHE A 362 -24.28 -8.15 18.10
N ALA A 363 -24.34 -8.27 16.77
CA ALA A 363 -24.84 -7.22 15.90
C ALA A 363 -26.38 -7.15 15.86
N SER A 364 -27.09 -8.23 16.21
CA SER A 364 -28.56 -8.27 16.18
C SER A 364 -29.22 -7.81 17.49
N GLU A 365 -28.52 -7.84 18.61
CA GLU A 365 -29.07 -7.38 19.89
C GLU A 365 -29.11 -5.85 20.03
N GLU A 366 -28.23 -5.12 19.33
CA GLU A 366 -28.14 -3.66 19.42
C GLU A 366 -29.11 -2.93 18.44
N THR A 367 -29.51 -3.58 17.34
CA THR A 367 -30.57 -3.06 16.46
C THR A 367 -31.96 -3.24 17.04
N ALA A 368 -32.14 -4.18 17.95
CA ALA A 368 -33.42 -4.40 18.64
C ALA A 368 -33.68 -3.43 19.81
N SER A 369 -32.62 -2.79 20.34
CA SER A 369 -32.76 -1.81 21.46
C SER A 369 -32.91 -0.36 20.98
N GLY A 370 -32.70 -0.07 19.69
CA GLY A 370 -32.81 1.28 19.12
C GLY A 370 -34.17 1.69 18.57
N ASP A 371 -35.06 0.73 18.32
CA ASP A 371 -36.40 0.99 17.73
C ASP A 371 -37.53 1.16 18.75
N GLY A 372 -37.19 1.34 20.02
CA GLY A 372 -38.15 1.40 21.14
C GLY A 372 -38.56 2.78 21.64
N GLU A 373 -38.13 3.90 21.05
CA GLU A 373 -38.57 5.23 21.50
C GLU A 373 -39.11 6.10 20.36
N GLY A 374 -40.43 6.22 20.34
CA GLY A 374 -41.07 7.45 19.88
C GLY A 374 -41.86 7.43 18.59
N PHE A 375 -42.99 6.80 18.57
CA PHE A 375 -44.17 7.36 17.90
C PHE A 375 -45.39 7.10 18.79
N THR A 376 -45.62 7.97 19.73
CA THR A 376 -46.96 8.18 20.29
C THR A 376 -47.65 9.21 19.41
N ASP A 377 -48.57 8.72 18.65
CA ASP A 377 -49.60 9.45 17.94
C ASP A 377 -50.47 10.19 18.97
N ASN A 378 -50.65 11.47 18.84
CA ASN A 378 -51.69 12.24 19.53
C ASN A 378 -52.36 13.22 18.55
N GLY A 379 -53.63 12.87 18.23
CA GLY A 379 -54.72 13.82 18.03
C GLY A 379 -54.81 14.57 16.71
#